data_b621eba159f8b78682eaa231eb40370f
#
_entry.id   b621eba159f8b78682eaa231eb40370f
#
_cell.length_a   1.000
_cell.length_b   1.000
_cell.length_c   1.000
_cell.angle_alpha   90.00
_cell.angle_beta   90.00
_cell.angle_gamma   90.00
#
_symmetry.space_group_name_H-M   'P 1'
#
loop_
_entity.id
_entity.type
_entity.pdbx_description
1 polymer ?
#
loop_
_entity_poly.entity_id
_entity_poly.type
_entity_poly.pdbx_seq_one_letter_code
_entity_poly.pdbx_strand_id
1 'polypeptide(L)'
;MSYLIKPKGYKALLDLKQTELGIKQIKDFFQQNLSSELRLRRVTAPLFVLKGMGINDDLNGVERAVSFPIKDLGDAQAEVVHSLAKWKRLTLAEYNIEPGYGIYTDMNAIRADEELGNLHSLYVDQWDWERSITAEQRTVDFLKQIVTRIYSAMRRTEYMVCEMYPQIKPFLPHDIHFIHAEELMQKYPDLSPKEREHAITKEYGAVFIIGIGCELSNGEKHDNRAPDYDDYSTIDPSTNLPGLNGDLLVWDAILDRSVELSSMGIRVDKEALLRQLVLSGQEHRKELYFHKRLLDGSLPLCIGGGIGQSRLCMLYLQKAHIGEIQASIWPEEMRRECAEWGMQLI
;
A
#
# COMPACT_ATOMS: atom_id res chain seq x y z
N MET A 1 -26.13 -1.26 -0.63
CA MET A 1 -26.13 0.16 -1.11
C MET A 1 -24.80 0.38 -1.79
N SER A 2 -24.80 1.05 -2.93
CA SER A 2 -23.54 1.34 -3.66
C SER A 2 -22.71 2.33 -2.85
N TYR A 3 -21.44 2.00 -2.58
CA TYR A 3 -20.46 2.92 -1.94
C TYR A 3 -19.90 3.93 -2.95
N LEU A 4 -20.64 4.21 -4.03
CA LEU A 4 -20.24 5.16 -5.04
C LEU A 4 -20.41 6.60 -4.56
N ILE A 5 -19.37 7.37 -4.73
CA ILE A 5 -19.37 8.82 -4.54
C ILE A 5 -19.62 9.46 -5.90
N LYS A 6 -20.69 10.25 -5.99
CA LYS A 6 -20.93 11.11 -7.15
C LYS A 6 -20.14 12.40 -7.02
N PRO A 7 -19.08 12.60 -7.80
CA PRO A 7 -18.29 13.80 -7.69
C PRO A 7 -19.07 15.00 -8.27
N LYS A 8 -19.07 16.10 -7.55
CA LYS A 8 -19.84 17.31 -7.93
C LYS A 8 -19.27 17.94 -9.19
N GLY A 9 -20.06 17.94 -10.27
CA GLY A 9 -19.69 18.60 -11.52
C GLY A 9 -18.54 17.94 -12.28
N TYR A 10 -18.25 16.66 -12.01
CA TYR A 10 -17.16 15.92 -12.64
C TYR A 10 -17.30 15.90 -14.15
N LYS A 11 -16.19 16.15 -14.83
CA LYS A 11 -15.99 15.94 -16.26
C LYS A 11 -14.57 15.45 -16.46
N ALA A 12 -14.41 14.30 -17.10
CA ALA A 12 -13.09 13.77 -17.42
C ALA A 12 -12.29 14.79 -18.25
N LEU A 13 -11.10 15.16 -17.79
CA LEU A 13 -10.21 16.11 -18.48
C LEU A 13 -9.53 15.50 -19.70
N LEU A 14 -9.42 14.19 -19.73
CA LEU A 14 -8.75 13.40 -20.75
C LEU A 14 -9.71 12.40 -21.36
N ASP A 15 -9.69 12.24 -22.68
CA ASP A 15 -10.38 11.17 -23.37
C ASP A 15 -9.72 9.80 -23.10
N LEU A 16 -10.32 8.71 -23.59
CA LEU A 16 -9.82 7.35 -23.35
C LEU A 16 -8.40 7.16 -23.88
N LYS A 17 -8.08 7.64 -25.09
CA LYS A 17 -6.75 7.51 -25.70
C LYS A 17 -5.69 8.25 -24.89
N GLN A 18 -5.98 9.47 -24.45
CA GLN A 18 -5.10 10.27 -23.60
C GLN A 18 -4.93 9.61 -22.23
N THR A 19 -5.98 9.05 -21.67
CA THR A 19 -5.96 8.32 -20.40
C THR A 19 -5.02 7.11 -20.48
N GLU A 20 -5.18 6.24 -21.47
CA GLU A 20 -4.33 5.06 -21.68
C GLU A 20 -2.85 5.44 -21.89
N LEU A 21 -2.59 6.48 -22.67
CA LEU A 21 -1.24 7.00 -22.84
C LEU A 21 -0.68 7.55 -21.52
N GLY A 22 -1.48 8.29 -20.76
CA GLY A 22 -1.13 8.82 -19.45
C GLY A 22 -0.78 7.73 -18.44
N ILE A 23 -1.59 6.67 -18.36
CA ILE A 23 -1.34 5.50 -17.50
C ILE A 23 0.04 4.91 -17.81
N LYS A 24 0.34 4.67 -19.09
CA LYS A 24 1.64 4.13 -19.52
C LYS A 24 2.79 5.04 -19.09
N GLN A 25 2.70 6.33 -19.37
CA GLN A 25 3.76 7.30 -19.07
C GLN A 25 3.98 7.45 -17.55
N ILE A 26 2.91 7.50 -16.76
CA ILE A 26 2.99 7.55 -15.31
C ILE A 26 3.70 6.31 -14.77
N LYS A 27 3.27 5.12 -15.21
CA LYS A 27 3.87 3.86 -14.74
C LYS A 27 5.35 3.79 -15.08
N ASP A 28 5.74 4.10 -16.30
CA ASP A 28 7.14 4.05 -16.73
C ASP A 28 8.01 5.07 -16.00
N PHE A 29 7.54 6.30 -15.86
CA PHE A 29 8.30 7.36 -15.21
C PHE A 29 8.42 7.17 -13.71
N PHE A 30 7.31 6.82 -13.04
CA PHE A 30 7.31 6.63 -11.59
C PHE A 30 8.20 5.47 -11.17
N GLN A 31 8.11 4.30 -11.82
CA GLN A 31 8.94 3.14 -11.44
C GLN A 31 10.44 3.40 -11.62
N GLN A 32 10.85 4.18 -12.63
CA GLN A 32 12.24 4.57 -12.82
C GLN A 32 12.72 5.50 -11.69
N ASN A 33 11.91 6.50 -11.32
CA ASN A 33 12.22 7.38 -10.21
C ASN A 33 12.27 6.64 -8.88
N LEU A 34 11.28 5.79 -8.59
CA LEU A 34 11.23 4.96 -7.38
C LEU A 34 12.47 4.06 -7.26
N SER A 35 12.80 3.35 -8.34
CA SER A 35 13.94 2.43 -8.34
C SER A 35 15.28 3.17 -8.15
N SER A 36 15.42 4.34 -8.74
CA SER A 36 16.60 5.20 -8.58
C SER A 36 16.72 5.73 -7.15
N GLU A 37 15.64 6.30 -6.59
CA GLU A 37 15.62 6.85 -5.23
C GLU A 37 15.95 5.83 -4.16
N LEU A 38 15.41 4.63 -4.28
CA LEU A 38 15.56 3.60 -3.26
C LEU A 38 16.64 2.56 -3.60
N ARG A 39 17.31 2.68 -4.76
CA ARG A 39 18.30 1.72 -5.27
C ARG A 39 17.73 0.30 -5.41
N LEU A 40 16.60 0.21 -6.14
CA LEU A 40 15.87 -1.03 -6.31
C LEU A 40 16.19 -1.67 -7.67
N ARG A 41 16.31 -3.00 -7.68
CA ARG A 41 16.37 -3.83 -8.89
C ARG A 41 14.98 -4.38 -9.17
N ARG A 42 14.52 -4.30 -10.43
CA ARG A 42 13.27 -4.97 -10.82
C ARG A 42 13.46 -6.49 -10.84
N VAL A 43 12.51 -7.21 -10.25
CA VAL A 43 12.46 -8.69 -10.28
C VAL A 43 11.09 -9.15 -10.75
N THR A 44 11.00 -10.38 -11.26
CA THR A 44 9.71 -11.02 -11.54
C THR A 44 9.14 -11.59 -10.26
N ALA A 45 7.81 -11.48 -10.10
CA ALA A 45 7.10 -11.98 -8.93
C ALA A 45 6.06 -13.04 -9.32
N PRO A 46 5.70 -13.94 -8.40
CA PRO A 46 4.62 -14.89 -8.62
C PRO A 46 3.26 -14.19 -8.56
N LEU A 47 2.31 -14.66 -9.39
CA LEU A 47 0.89 -14.31 -9.29
C LEU A 47 0.21 -15.14 -8.18
N PHE A 48 0.73 -16.32 -7.88
CA PHE A 48 0.19 -17.26 -6.89
C PHE A 48 1.31 -18.00 -6.16
N VAL A 49 1.01 -18.46 -4.96
CA VAL A 49 1.93 -19.20 -4.09
C VAL A 49 1.24 -20.45 -3.55
N LEU A 50 2.03 -21.43 -3.06
CA LEU A 50 1.46 -22.61 -2.41
C LEU A 50 0.77 -22.22 -1.10
N LYS A 51 -0.44 -22.75 -0.89
CA LYS A 51 -1.18 -22.59 0.35
C LYS A 51 -0.44 -23.21 1.55
N GLY A 52 -0.53 -22.59 2.71
CA GLY A 52 0.03 -23.12 3.96
C GLY A 52 1.52 -22.82 4.18
N MET A 53 2.19 -22.11 3.28
CA MET A 53 3.60 -21.71 3.43
C MET A 53 3.80 -20.47 4.31
N GLY A 54 2.73 -19.78 4.67
CA GLY A 54 2.79 -18.50 5.39
C GLY A 54 3.38 -17.36 4.57
N ILE A 55 3.36 -17.48 3.23
CA ILE A 55 3.87 -16.46 2.30
C ILE A 55 2.77 -15.49 1.90
N ASN A 56 1.56 -16.02 1.58
CA ASN A 56 0.44 -15.15 1.25
C ASN A 56 0.01 -14.31 2.46
N ASP A 57 -0.64 -13.19 2.20
CA ASP A 57 -1.20 -12.33 3.24
C ASP A 57 -2.66 -12.74 3.49
N ASP A 58 -3.02 -12.87 4.76
CA ASP A 58 -4.40 -13.15 5.15
C ASP A 58 -5.22 -11.86 5.32
N LEU A 59 -4.64 -10.70 5.00
CA LEU A 59 -5.22 -9.37 5.21
C LEU A 59 -5.71 -9.21 6.66
N ASN A 60 -7.03 -9.09 6.85
CA ASN A 60 -7.64 -9.06 8.20
C ASN A 60 -7.93 -10.46 8.77
N GLY A 61 -7.63 -11.53 8.00
CA GLY A 61 -7.81 -12.93 8.42
C GLY A 61 -9.20 -13.51 8.13
N VAL A 62 -10.05 -12.76 7.43
CA VAL A 62 -11.42 -13.15 7.07
C VAL A 62 -11.64 -13.23 5.56
N GLU A 63 -10.78 -12.58 4.77
CA GLU A 63 -10.88 -12.52 3.32
C GLU A 63 -10.50 -13.87 2.68
N ARG A 64 -11.28 -14.25 1.67
CA ARG A 64 -11.08 -15.49 0.93
C ARG A 64 -10.04 -15.32 -0.16
N ALA A 65 -8.95 -16.09 -0.10
CA ALA A 65 -8.01 -16.19 -1.21
C ALA A 65 -8.64 -16.98 -2.37
N VAL A 66 -8.41 -16.50 -3.60
CA VAL A 66 -8.73 -17.27 -4.81
C VAL A 66 -7.76 -18.44 -4.90
N SER A 67 -8.27 -19.66 -4.74
CA SER A 67 -7.48 -20.89 -4.67
C SER A 67 -7.81 -21.82 -5.82
N PHE A 68 -6.82 -22.63 -6.25
CA PHE A 68 -6.98 -23.66 -7.26
C PHE A 68 -6.01 -24.83 -7.05
N PRO A 69 -6.39 -26.06 -7.44
CA PRO A 69 -5.50 -27.23 -7.34
C PRO A 69 -4.47 -27.27 -8.47
N ILE A 70 -3.30 -27.80 -8.18
CA ILE A 70 -2.22 -28.02 -9.18
C ILE A 70 -2.11 -29.53 -9.44
N LYS A 71 -2.52 -29.99 -10.61
CA LYS A 71 -2.57 -31.40 -11.00
C LYS A 71 -1.19 -32.12 -10.83
N ASP A 72 -0.13 -31.51 -11.33
CA ASP A 72 1.22 -32.12 -11.30
C ASP A 72 1.87 -32.11 -9.92
N LEU A 73 1.24 -31.48 -8.93
CA LEU A 73 1.63 -31.49 -7.52
C LEU A 73 0.65 -32.28 -6.63
N GLY A 74 -0.09 -33.27 -7.21
CA GLY A 74 -1.03 -34.10 -6.47
C GLY A 74 -2.19 -33.29 -5.90
N ASP A 75 -2.71 -32.32 -6.67
CA ASP A 75 -3.80 -31.42 -6.30
C ASP A 75 -3.49 -30.52 -5.10
N ALA A 76 -2.19 -30.26 -4.82
CA ALA A 76 -1.79 -29.24 -3.86
C ALA A 76 -2.43 -27.89 -4.23
N GLN A 77 -2.92 -27.16 -3.22
CA GLN A 77 -3.61 -25.89 -3.43
C GLN A 77 -2.61 -24.74 -3.60
N ALA A 78 -2.82 -23.94 -4.64
CA ALA A 78 -2.21 -22.62 -4.79
C ALA A 78 -3.22 -21.54 -4.52
N GLU A 79 -2.75 -20.36 -4.13
CA GLU A 79 -3.55 -19.17 -3.85
C GLU A 79 -3.00 -17.99 -4.64
N VAL A 80 -3.88 -17.25 -5.32
CA VAL A 80 -3.52 -15.94 -5.89
C VAL A 80 -3.14 -15.02 -4.73
N VAL A 81 -2.05 -14.28 -4.89
CA VAL A 81 -1.53 -13.45 -3.80
C VAL A 81 -2.49 -12.30 -3.44
N HIS A 82 -2.56 -11.98 -2.16
CA HIS A 82 -3.16 -10.74 -1.64
C HIS A 82 -2.11 -9.65 -1.44
N SER A 83 -0.86 -10.05 -1.16
CA SER A 83 0.30 -9.21 -0.96
C SER A 83 1.58 -10.02 -1.20
N LEU A 84 2.66 -9.34 -1.58
CA LEU A 84 3.99 -9.93 -1.74
C LEU A 84 4.96 -9.57 -0.61
N ALA A 85 4.49 -8.98 0.50
CA ALA A 85 5.35 -8.48 1.58
C ALA A 85 6.33 -9.56 2.08
N LYS A 86 5.83 -10.75 2.38
CA LYS A 86 6.64 -11.88 2.88
C LYS A 86 7.50 -12.50 1.78
N TRP A 87 6.97 -12.63 0.57
CA TRP A 87 7.72 -13.14 -0.59
C TRP A 87 8.93 -12.26 -0.92
N LYS A 88 8.75 -10.93 -0.93
CA LYS A 88 9.85 -9.99 -1.22
C LYS A 88 11.01 -10.15 -0.25
N ARG A 89 10.73 -10.34 1.04
CA ARG A 89 11.77 -10.55 2.05
C ARG A 89 12.52 -11.86 1.85
N LEU A 90 11.83 -12.95 1.46
CA LEU A 90 12.48 -14.19 1.06
C LEU A 90 13.40 -13.97 -0.14
N THR A 91 12.93 -13.23 -1.14
CA THR A 91 13.69 -12.92 -2.36
C THR A 91 14.93 -12.05 -2.06
N LEU A 92 14.88 -11.12 -1.11
CA LEU A 92 16.07 -10.40 -0.65
C LEU A 92 17.16 -11.36 -0.15
N ALA A 93 16.78 -12.37 0.62
CA ALA A 93 17.71 -13.38 1.13
C ALA A 93 18.26 -14.26 -0.01
N GLU A 94 17.39 -14.78 -0.87
CA GLU A 94 17.76 -15.66 -1.99
C GLU A 94 18.69 -14.98 -3.00
N TYR A 95 18.51 -13.68 -3.23
CA TYR A 95 19.33 -12.89 -4.14
C TYR A 95 20.53 -12.22 -3.45
N ASN A 96 20.74 -12.47 -2.15
CA ASN A 96 21.81 -11.89 -1.35
C ASN A 96 21.89 -10.36 -1.49
N ILE A 97 20.74 -9.67 -1.35
CA ILE A 97 20.66 -8.22 -1.50
C ILE A 97 21.25 -7.54 -0.25
N GLU A 98 22.34 -6.81 -0.46
CA GLU A 98 23.06 -6.11 0.61
C GLU A 98 22.25 -4.93 1.20
N PRO A 99 22.51 -4.53 2.48
CA PRO A 99 21.92 -3.34 3.06
C PRO A 99 22.15 -2.07 2.20
N GLY A 100 21.10 -1.29 2.03
CA GLY A 100 21.12 -0.09 1.19
C GLY A 100 20.65 -0.33 -0.25
N TYR A 101 20.42 -1.59 -0.66
CA TYR A 101 19.84 -1.99 -1.94
C TYR A 101 18.56 -2.79 -1.74
N GLY A 102 17.77 -2.90 -2.79
CA GLY A 102 16.49 -3.60 -2.71
C GLY A 102 15.99 -4.11 -4.06
N ILE A 103 14.76 -4.56 -4.03
CA ILE A 103 14.01 -5.05 -5.19
C ILE A 103 12.66 -4.33 -5.30
N TYR A 104 12.11 -4.28 -6.49
CA TYR A 104 10.70 -3.97 -6.71
C TYR A 104 10.13 -4.89 -7.80
N THR A 105 8.83 -5.01 -7.80
CA THR A 105 8.08 -5.79 -8.79
C THR A 105 6.70 -5.19 -9.04
N ASP A 106 6.09 -5.58 -10.16
CA ASP A 106 4.68 -5.35 -10.40
C ASP A 106 3.91 -6.49 -9.72
N MET A 107 3.21 -6.18 -8.63
CA MET A 107 2.30 -7.10 -7.98
C MET A 107 0.92 -7.00 -8.62
N ASN A 108 0.32 -8.14 -8.89
CA ASN A 108 -1.07 -8.26 -9.31
C ASN A 108 -1.78 -9.19 -8.33
N ALA A 109 -2.81 -8.70 -7.66
CA ALA A 109 -3.56 -9.43 -6.66
C ALA A 109 -5.05 -9.46 -6.98
N ILE A 110 -5.75 -10.46 -6.46
CA ILE A 110 -7.21 -10.54 -6.54
C ILE A 110 -7.74 -10.61 -5.11
N ARG A 111 -8.61 -9.66 -4.77
CA ARG A 111 -9.32 -9.58 -3.49
C ARG A 111 -10.80 -9.84 -3.74
N ALA A 112 -11.22 -11.10 -3.62
CA ALA A 112 -12.56 -11.55 -3.99
C ALA A 112 -13.68 -10.95 -3.11
N ASP A 113 -13.35 -10.57 -1.88
CA ASP A 113 -14.30 -10.02 -0.89
C ASP A 113 -14.23 -8.49 -0.78
N GLU A 114 -13.56 -7.81 -1.72
CA GLU A 114 -13.43 -6.34 -1.71
C GLU A 114 -14.77 -5.65 -1.96
N GLU A 115 -15.07 -4.62 -1.19
CA GLU A 115 -16.22 -3.75 -1.41
C GLU A 115 -15.93 -2.76 -2.54
N LEU A 116 -16.61 -2.94 -3.67
CA LEU A 116 -16.36 -2.16 -4.88
C LEU A 116 -16.86 -0.72 -4.75
N GLY A 117 -16.08 0.22 -5.26
CA GLY A 117 -16.40 1.64 -5.24
C GLY A 117 -15.40 2.48 -6.03
N ASN A 118 -15.43 3.79 -5.84
CA ASN A 118 -14.56 4.69 -6.60
C ASN A 118 -13.07 4.36 -6.46
N LEU A 119 -12.62 3.85 -5.32
CA LEU A 119 -11.21 3.59 -5.00
C LEU A 119 -10.85 2.10 -4.91
N HIS A 120 -11.83 1.19 -4.95
CA HIS A 120 -11.65 -0.24 -4.68
C HIS A 120 -12.14 -1.09 -5.84
N SER A 121 -11.32 -2.05 -6.24
CA SER A 121 -11.56 -3.04 -7.29
C SER A 121 -11.19 -4.43 -6.79
N LEU A 122 -11.74 -5.47 -7.41
CA LEU A 122 -11.31 -6.86 -7.17
C LEU A 122 -9.84 -7.07 -7.54
N TYR A 123 -9.35 -6.34 -8.53
CA TYR A 123 -7.99 -6.39 -9.00
C TYR A 123 -7.16 -5.27 -8.38
N VAL A 124 -6.04 -5.63 -7.76
CA VAL A 124 -5.11 -4.70 -7.13
C VAL A 124 -3.75 -4.81 -7.82
N ASP A 125 -3.24 -3.67 -8.28
CA ASP A 125 -1.90 -3.55 -8.85
C ASP A 125 -1.03 -2.60 -8.02
N GLN A 126 0.20 -3.03 -7.70
CA GLN A 126 1.12 -2.23 -6.90
C GLN A 126 2.54 -2.31 -7.47
N TRP A 127 3.30 -1.21 -7.34
CA TRP A 127 4.76 -1.33 -7.24
C TRP A 127 5.07 -1.80 -5.84
N ASP A 128 5.37 -3.05 -5.74
CA ASP A 128 5.71 -3.70 -4.48
C ASP A 128 7.22 -3.72 -4.33
N TRP A 129 7.75 -3.09 -3.28
CA TRP A 129 9.18 -2.90 -3.08
C TRP A 129 9.64 -3.38 -1.71
N GLU A 130 10.91 -3.78 -1.61
CA GLU A 130 11.55 -4.21 -0.37
C GLU A 130 13.04 -3.88 -0.44
N ARG A 131 13.60 -3.32 0.64
CA ARG A 131 15.01 -2.90 0.72
C ARG A 131 15.66 -3.43 1.98
N SER A 132 16.84 -4.05 1.84
CA SER A 132 17.66 -4.49 2.97
C SER A 132 18.21 -3.28 3.73
N ILE A 133 18.19 -3.38 5.07
CA ILE A 133 18.65 -2.33 5.99
C ILE A 133 19.56 -2.89 7.06
N THR A 134 20.29 -2.01 7.76
CA THR A 134 21.06 -2.38 8.97
C THR A 134 20.18 -2.28 10.23
N ALA A 135 20.68 -2.80 11.35
CA ALA A 135 19.98 -2.73 12.64
C ALA A 135 19.81 -1.27 13.12
N GLU A 136 20.80 -0.41 12.88
CA GLU A 136 20.80 1.00 13.24
C GLU A 136 19.74 1.81 12.48
N GLN A 137 19.32 1.31 11.33
CA GLN A 137 18.28 1.93 10.49
C GLN A 137 16.85 1.58 10.93
N ARG A 138 16.66 0.79 11.98
CA ARG A 138 15.34 0.48 12.53
C ARG A 138 14.83 1.61 13.42
N THR A 139 14.54 2.77 12.83
CA THR A 139 14.09 3.99 13.51
C THR A 139 13.00 4.70 12.73
N VAL A 140 12.15 5.48 13.41
CA VAL A 140 11.16 6.35 12.79
C VAL A 140 11.82 7.39 11.87
N ASP A 141 12.98 7.91 12.24
CA ASP A 141 13.69 8.87 11.38
C ASP A 141 14.12 8.26 10.03
N PHE A 142 14.58 7.01 10.04
CA PHE A 142 14.90 6.33 8.80
C PHE A 142 13.64 6.06 7.96
N LEU A 143 12.53 5.66 8.58
CA LEU A 143 11.23 5.50 7.92
C LEU A 143 10.82 6.83 7.24
N LYS A 144 10.88 7.96 7.96
CA LYS A 144 10.57 9.29 7.42
C LYS A 144 11.45 9.66 6.23
N GLN A 145 12.75 9.34 6.26
CA GLN A 145 13.66 9.56 5.13
C GLN A 145 13.24 8.78 3.89
N ILE A 146 12.85 7.51 4.04
CA ILE A 146 12.38 6.68 2.92
C ILE A 146 11.06 7.21 2.36
N VAL A 147 10.11 7.56 3.21
CA VAL A 147 8.83 8.18 2.82
C VAL A 147 9.06 9.47 2.03
N THR A 148 9.94 10.35 2.51
CA THR A 148 10.29 11.61 1.81
C THR A 148 10.87 11.37 0.42
N ARG A 149 11.71 10.34 0.23
CA ARG A 149 12.25 9.98 -1.09
C ARG A 149 11.15 9.47 -2.04
N ILE A 150 10.24 8.62 -1.55
CA ILE A 150 9.09 8.14 -2.31
C ILE A 150 8.20 9.32 -2.71
N TYR A 151 7.91 10.21 -1.78
CA TYR A 151 7.10 11.39 -2.02
C TYR A 151 7.75 12.34 -3.04
N SER A 152 9.07 12.48 -3.03
CA SER A 152 9.82 13.22 -4.05
C SER A 152 9.67 12.61 -5.44
N ALA A 153 9.66 11.27 -5.55
CA ALA A 153 9.38 10.59 -6.82
C ALA A 153 7.93 10.83 -7.29
N MET A 154 6.97 10.85 -6.36
CA MET A 154 5.57 11.19 -6.65
C MET A 154 5.45 12.62 -7.20
N ARG A 155 6.05 13.60 -6.57
CA ARG A 155 6.01 15.01 -7.05
C ARG A 155 6.64 15.21 -8.42
N ARG A 156 7.77 14.55 -8.70
CA ARG A 156 8.37 14.59 -10.04
C ARG A 156 7.44 14.00 -11.10
N THR A 157 6.73 12.94 -10.76
CA THR A 157 5.74 12.32 -11.66
C THR A 157 4.54 13.23 -11.89
N GLU A 158 4.05 13.92 -10.86
CA GLU A 158 3.03 14.95 -11.01
C GLU A 158 3.45 16.04 -12.00
N TYR A 159 4.66 16.59 -11.87
CA TYR A 159 5.17 17.61 -12.80
C TYR A 159 5.25 17.10 -14.22
N MET A 160 5.70 15.87 -14.44
CA MET A 160 5.70 15.26 -15.78
C MET A 160 4.28 15.16 -16.35
N VAL A 161 3.28 14.78 -15.56
CA VAL A 161 1.88 14.70 -15.98
C VAL A 161 1.33 16.09 -16.34
N CYS A 162 1.61 17.10 -15.52
CA CYS A 162 1.17 18.49 -15.78
C CYS A 162 1.81 19.09 -17.03
N GLU A 163 3.04 18.72 -17.36
CA GLU A 163 3.71 19.12 -18.60
C GLU A 163 3.07 18.44 -19.82
N MET A 164 2.75 17.15 -19.71
CA MET A 164 2.06 16.42 -20.79
C MET A 164 0.62 16.88 -21.02
N TYR A 165 -0.06 17.23 -19.95
CA TYR A 165 -1.49 17.61 -19.95
C TYR A 165 -1.68 18.93 -19.21
N PRO A 166 -1.48 20.08 -19.88
CA PRO A 166 -1.52 21.41 -19.24
C PRO A 166 -2.86 21.80 -18.59
N GLN A 167 -3.95 21.07 -18.87
CA GLN A 167 -5.24 21.20 -18.20
C GLN A 167 -5.24 20.63 -16.78
N ILE A 168 -4.32 19.69 -16.47
CA ILE A 168 -4.08 19.17 -15.12
C ILE A 168 -3.13 20.10 -14.40
N LYS A 169 -3.47 20.51 -13.19
CA LYS A 169 -2.65 21.41 -12.38
C LYS A 169 -2.01 20.67 -11.22
N PRO A 170 -0.79 21.02 -10.79
CA PRO A 170 -0.18 20.43 -9.60
C PRO A 170 -1.06 20.64 -8.36
N PHE A 171 -1.17 19.60 -7.53
CA PHE A 171 -1.98 19.63 -6.31
C PHE A 171 -1.23 19.06 -5.09
N LEU A 172 -0.15 18.33 -5.31
CA LEU A 172 0.67 17.80 -4.21
C LEU A 172 1.42 18.93 -3.50
N PRO A 173 1.34 19.04 -2.16
CA PRO A 173 2.12 20.01 -1.41
C PRO A 173 3.63 19.79 -1.56
N HIS A 174 4.42 20.82 -1.22
CA HIS A 174 5.89 20.74 -1.30
C HIS A 174 6.44 19.62 -0.41
N ASP A 175 5.96 19.53 0.82
CA ASP A 175 6.41 18.56 1.80
C ASP A 175 5.24 17.70 2.28
N ILE A 176 5.55 16.45 2.60
CA ILE A 176 4.59 15.55 3.26
C ILE A 176 4.58 15.82 4.77
N HIS A 177 3.41 15.87 5.37
CA HIS A 177 3.24 16.01 6.81
C HIS A 177 3.33 14.65 7.50
N PHE A 178 4.09 14.55 8.58
CA PHE A 178 4.21 13.33 9.41
C PHE A 178 3.46 13.52 10.72
N ILE A 179 2.65 12.54 11.09
CA ILE A 179 1.94 12.51 12.37
C ILE A 179 1.85 11.07 12.86
N HIS A 180 1.94 10.85 14.17
CA HIS A 180 1.69 9.54 14.75
C HIS A 180 0.18 9.33 14.96
N ALA A 181 -0.30 8.08 14.84
CA ALA A 181 -1.71 7.73 15.04
C ALA A 181 -2.23 8.16 16.43
N GLU A 182 -1.39 8.08 17.47
CA GLU A 182 -1.70 8.58 18.83
C GLU A 182 -1.91 10.10 18.84
N GLU A 183 -1.00 10.87 18.24
CA GLU A 183 -1.13 12.34 18.15
C GLU A 183 -2.35 12.75 17.33
N LEU A 184 -2.63 12.00 16.26
CA LEU A 184 -3.81 12.22 15.41
C LEU A 184 -5.11 11.94 16.18
N MET A 185 -5.15 10.90 16.99
CA MET A 185 -6.29 10.59 17.86
C MET A 185 -6.49 11.68 18.91
N GLN A 186 -5.42 12.18 19.53
CA GLN A 186 -5.49 13.27 20.50
C GLN A 186 -5.92 14.61 19.87
N LYS A 187 -5.51 14.87 18.61
CA LYS A 187 -5.92 16.06 17.85
C LYS A 187 -7.41 16.07 17.52
N TYR A 188 -7.99 14.90 17.21
CA TYR A 188 -9.38 14.73 16.83
C TYR A 188 -10.04 13.59 17.63
N PRO A 189 -10.23 13.74 18.95
CA PRO A 189 -10.68 12.65 19.82
C PRO A 189 -12.08 12.12 19.48
N ASP A 190 -12.96 12.98 18.99
CA ASP A 190 -14.37 12.66 18.70
C ASP A 190 -14.60 12.07 17.30
N LEU A 191 -13.57 12.05 16.44
CA LEU A 191 -13.67 11.53 15.09
C LEU A 191 -13.27 10.04 15.04
N SER A 192 -13.93 9.28 14.15
CA SER A 192 -13.48 7.92 13.80
C SER A 192 -12.12 7.95 13.09
N PRO A 193 -11.38 6.83 13.04
CA PRO A 193 -10.09 6.76 12.34
C PRO A 193 -10.14 7.29 10.90
N LYS A 194 -11.15 6.93 10.11
CA LYS A 194 -11.31 7.42 8.73
C LYS A 194 -11.65 8.91 8.65
N GLU A 195 -12.43 9.42 9.56
CA GLU A 195 -12.70 10.86 9.64
C GLU A 195 -11.45 11.64 10.05
N ARG A 196 -10.61 11.09 10.94
CA ARG A 196 -9.29 11.65 11.30
C ARG A 196 -8.37 11.73 10.09
N GLU A 197 -8.30 10.65 9.29
CA GLU A 197 -7.55 10.64 8.02
C GLU A 197 -8.04 11.74 7.08
N HIS A 198 -9.35 11.88 6.90
CA HIS A 198 -9.92 12.92 6.04
C HIS A 198 -9.60 14.32 6.56
N ALA A 199 -9.76 14.57 7.85
CA ALA A 199 -9.51 15.87 8.45
C ALA A 199 -8.05 16.31 8.30
N ILE A 200 -7.09 15.43 8.67
CA ILE A 200 -5.66 15.76 8.63
C ILE A 200 -5.15 15.87 7.19
N THR A 201 -5.62 15.00 6.29
CA THR A 201 -5.19 15.02 4.89
C THR A 201 -5.77 16.22 4.15
N LYS A 202 -6.98 16.65 4.51
CA LYS A 202 -7.57 17.90 3.98
C LYS A 202 -6.80 19.14 4.43
N GLU A 203 -6.29 19.14 5.68
CA GLU A 203 -5.49 20.23 6.25
C GLU A 203 -4.14 20.38 5.57
N TYR A 204 -3.42 19.26 5.34
CA TYR A 204 -2.03 19.26 4.85
C TYR A 204 -1.85 18.85 3.38
N GLY A 205 -2.86 18.31 2.74
CA GLY A 205 -2.83 17.83 1.35
C GLY A 205 -2.14 16.47 1.16
N ALA A 206 -1.07 16.19 1.89
CA ALA A 206 -0.38 14.89 1.90
C ALA A 206 0.15 14.58 3.29
N VAL A 207 -0.11 13.39 3.80
CA VAL A 207 0.20 12.98 5.18
C VAL A 207 0.75 11.56 5.20
N PHE A 208 1.72 11.31 6.09
CA PHE A 208 2.13 9.97 6.47
C PHE A 208 1.77 9.73 7.94
N ILE A 209 0.85 8.79 8.18
CA ILE A 209 0.39 8.44 9.52
C ILE A 209 1.23 7.28 10.02
N ILE A 210 1.99 7.48 11.09
CA ILE A 210 2.91 6.51 11.69
C ILE A 210 2.18 5.69 12.76
N GLY A 211 2.56 4.41 12.96
CA GLY A 211 2.09 3.57 14.06
C GLY A 211 0.73 2.92 13.79
N ILE A 212 0.49 2.50 12.55
CA ILE A 212 -0.73 1.79 12.19
C ILE A 212 -0.67 0.34 12.69
N GLY A 213 -1.69 -0.12 13.41
CA GLY A 213 -1.79 -1.48 13.97
C GLY A 213 -1.50 -1.56 15.45
N CYS A 214 -0.85 -0.54 16.06
CA CYS A 214 -0.68 -0.48 17.51
C CYS A 214 -1.97 -0.05 18.22
N GLU A 215 -2.09 -0.45 19.49
CA GLU A 215 -3.14 0.02 20.39
C GLU A 215 -2.83 1.45 20.85
N LEU A 216 -3.79 2.34 20.74
CA LEU A 216 -3.71 3.73 21.17
C LEU A 216 -4.10 3.87 22.65
N SER A 217 -3.86 5.04 23.24
CA SER A 217 -4.15 5.30 24.66
C SER A 217 -5.63 5.20 25.02
N ASN A 218 -6.53 5.26 24.03
CA ASN A 218 -7.97 5.04 24.20
C ASN A 218 -8.38 3.56 24.13
N GLY A 219 -7.44 2.63 23.96
CA GLY A 219 -7.70 1.18 23.85
C GLY A 219 -8.14 0.71 22.45
N GLU A 220 -8.17 1.59 21.47
CA GLU A 220 -8.50 1.25 20.08
C GLU A 220 -7.26 1.25 19.19
N LYS A 221 -7.37 0.69 18.00
CA LYS A 221 -6.37 0.83 16.93
C LYS A 221 -6.85 1.84 15.91
N HIS A 222 -5.89 2.52 15.28
CA HIS A 222 -6.25 3.38 14.15
C HIS A 222 -6.75 2.54 12.96
N ASP A 223 -6.02 1.48 12.63
CA ASP A 223 -6.40 0.46 11.66
C ASP A 223 -5.71 -0.88 12.01
N ASN A 224 -6.16 -1.98 11.41
CA ASN A 224 -5.56 -3.29 11.61
C ASN A 224 -4.31 -3.50 10.74
N ARG A 225 -3.40 -4.37 11.22
CA ARG A 225 -2.24 -4.84 10.46
C ARG A 225 -2.00 -6.30 10.74
N ALA A 226 -1.61 -7.06 9.71
CA ALA A 226 -1.12 -8.41 9.89
C ALA A 226 0.12 -8.41 10.79
N PRO A 227 0.27 -9.43 11.67
CA PRO A 227 1.32 -9.41 12.70
C PRO A 227 2.71 -9.78 12.19
N ASP A 228 2.86 -10.17 10.93
CA ASP A 228 4.01 -10.93 10.47
C ASP A 228 4.85 -10.26 9.37
N TYR A 229 4.62 -8.97 9.08
CA TYR A 229 5.51 -8.22 8.21
C TYR A 229 5.83 -6.81 8.71
N ASP A 230 4.89 -5.88 8.94
CA ASP A 230 5.20 -4.54 9.46
C ASP A 230 5.39 -4.53 10.98
N ASP A 231 6.41 -3.82 11.45
CA ASP A 231 6.65 -3.64 12.88
C ASP A 231 5.83 -2.46 13.43
N TYR A 232 4.70 -2.79 14.04
CA TYR A 232 3.83 -1.81 14.70
C TYR A 232 3.98 -1.81 16.23
N SER A 233 4.89 -2.61 16.78
CA SER A 233 4.98 -2.85 18.22
C SER A 233 6.30 -2.39 18.86
N THR A 234 7.34 -2.12 18.07
CA THR A 234 8.60 -1.60 18.60
C THR A 234 8.44 -0.14 18.94
N ILE A 235 8.84 0.22 20.17
CA ILE A 235 8.83 1.61 20.65
C ILE A 235 10.05 2.33 20.08
N ASP A 236 9.85 3.45 19.39
CA ASP A 236 10.93 4.29 18.92
C ASP A 236 11.48 5.14 20.08
N PRO A 237 12.80 5.10 20.35
CA PRO A 237 13.37 5.80 21.48
C PRO A 237 13.26 7.33 21.43
N SER A 238 13.14 7.91 20.24
CA SER A 238 13.06 9.36 20.05
C SER A 238 11.68 9.93 20.34
N THR A 239 10.63 9.15 20.04
CA THR A 239 9.23 9.56 20.20
C THR A 239 8.57 8.94 21.43
N ASN A 240 9.12 7.84 21.94
CA ASN A 240 8.51 6.96 22.95
C ASN A 240 7.12 6.42 22.54
N LEU A 241 6.85 6.35 21.23
CA LEU A 241 5.61 5.81 20.67
C LEU A 241 5.91 4.52 19.90
N PRO A 242 4.96 3.57 19.84
CA PRO A 242 5.13 2.30 19.12
C PRO A 242 4.92 2.46 17.64
N GLY A 243 5.59 1.62 16.84
CA GLY A 243 5.36 1.48 15.41
C GLY A 243 6.41 2.12 14.52
N LEU A 244 6.95 1.30 13.64
CA LEU A 244 7.95 1.65 12.61
C LEU A 244 7.34 1.53 11.20
N ASN A 245 6.04 1.75 11.07
CA ASN A 245 5.25 1.61 9.85
C ASN A 245 4.27 2.77 9.72
N GLY A 246 3.57 2.84 8.60
CA GLY A 246 2.51 3.83 8.40
C GLY A 246 1.95 3.83 6.99
N ASP A 247 0.98 4.72 6.78
CA ASP A 247 0.26 4.89 5.53
C ASP A 247 0.43 6.30 4.97
N LEU A 248 0.66 6.36 3.66
CA LEU A 248 0.76 7.60 2.90
C LEU A 248 -0.60 7.92 2.28
N LEU A 249 -1.18 9.02 2.71
CA LEU A 249 -2.48 9.52 2.22
C LEU A 249 -2.31 10.86 1.53
N VAL A 250 -3.12 11.07 0.48
CA VAL A 250 -3.19 12.33 -0.26
C VAL A 250 -4.65 12.76 -0.37
N TRP A 251 -4.89 14.08 -0.34
CA TRP A 251 -6.22 14.62 -0.52
C TRP A 251 -6.64 14.57 -1.99
N ASP A 252 -7.74 13.90 -2.27
CA ASP A 252 -8.39 13.89 -3.57
C ASP A 252 -9.53 14.92 -3.59
N ALA A 253 -9.30 16.04 -4.28
CA ALA A 253 -10.26 17.11 -4.39
C ALA A 253 -11.49 16.75 -5.25
N ILE A 254 -11.41 15.73 -6.11
CA ILE A 254 -12.53 15.27 -6.95
C ILE A 254 -13.53 14.50 -6.11
N LEU A 255 -13.04 13.62 -5.26
CA LEU A 255 -13.86 12.79 -4.37
C LEU A 255 -14.09 13.46 -3.01
N ASP A 256 -13.47 14.62 -2.73
CA ASP A 256 -13.48 15.35 -1.44
C ASP A 256 -13.15 14.42 -0.25
N ARG A 257 -12.05 13.65 -0.38
CA ARG A 257 -11.62 12.71 0.64
C ARG A 257 -10.14 12.39 0.59
N SER A 258 -9.61 11.77 1.67
CA SER A 258 -8.28 11.17 1.67
C SER A 258 -8.25 9.89 0.82
N VAL A 259 -7.13 9.67 0.14
CA VAL A 259 -6.83 8.45 -0.63
C VAL A 259 -5.50 7.90 -0.14
N GLU A 260 -5.51 6.68 0.36
CA GLU A 260 -4.30 5.93 0.68
C GLU A 260 -3.64 5.47 -0.61
N LEU A 261 -2.40 5.91 -0.83
CA LEU A 261 -1.58 5.55 -1.98
C LEU A 261 -0.59 4.44 -1.68
N SER A 262 -0.14 4.35 -0.44
CA SER A 262 0.89 3.39 -0.04
C SER A 262 0.81 3.05 1.44
N SER A 263 0.99 1.77 1.73
CA SER A 263 1.28 1.27 3.07
C SER A 263 2.71 0.75 3.09
N MET A 264 3.51 1.10 4.11
CA MET A 264 4.90 0.68 4.21
C MET A 264 5.40 0.67 5.65
N GLY A 265 6.48 -0.09 5.89
CA GLY A 265 7.10 -0.13 7.22
C GLY A 265 8.45 -0.82 7.24
N ILE A 266 9.19 -0.54 8.28
CA ILE A 266 10.31 -1.39 8.70
C ILE A 266 9.69 -2.70 9.14
N ARG A 267 10.25 -3.81 8.64
CA ARG A 267 9.67 -5.13 8.89
C ARG A 267 10.06 -5.64 10.27
N VAL A 268 9.20 -6.51 10.81
CA VAL A 268 9.46 -7.16 12.09
C VAL A 268 10.85 -7.84 12.11
N ASP A 269 11.58 -7.69 13.21
CA ASP A 269 12.66 -8.61 13.58
C ASP A 269 12.09 -9.83 14.32
N LYS A 270 12.94 -10.66 14.91
CA LYS A 270 12.52 -11.86 15.65
C LYS A 270 11.67 -11.51 16.87
N GLU A 271 12.10 -10.51 17.63
CA GLU A 271 11.46 -10.07 18.86
C GLU A 271 10.10 -9.44 18.57
N ALA A 272 10.04 -8.55 17.58
CA ALA A 272 8.79 -7.92 17.15
C ALA A 272 7.81 -8.94 16.60
N LEU A 273 8.27 -9.89 15.77
CA LEU A 273 7.41 -10.97 15.27
C LEU A 273 6.78 -11.76 16.40
N LEU A 274 7.59 -12.25 17.34
CA LEU A 274 7.08 -13.04 18.46
C LEU A 274 6.07 -12.26 19.31
N ARG A 275 6.38 -11.00 19.60
CA ARG A 275 5.47 -10.11 20.34
C ARG A 275 4.16 -9.89 19.58
N GLN A 276 4.20 -9.60 18.27
CA GLN A 276 3.01 -9.35 17.48
C GLN A 276 2.15 -10.60 17.26
N LEU A 277 2.76 -11.77 17.13
CA LEU A 277 2.02 -13.03 17.07
C LEU A 277 1.25 -13.31 18.37
N VAL A 278 1.84 -13.01 19.54
CA VAL A 278 1.13 -13.11 20.84
C VAL A 278 -0.01 -12.10 20.92
N LEU A 279 0.26 -10.81 20.57
CA LEU A 279 -0.76 -9.75 20.61
C LEU A 279 -1.98 -10.05 19.71
N SER A 280 -1.76 -10.80 18.62
CA SER A 280 -2.82 -11.18 17.68
C SER A 280 -3.43 -12.57 17.91
N GLY A 281 -2.94 -13.34 18.90
CA GLY A 281 -3.37 -14.71 19.16
C GLY A 281 -3.00 -15.70 18.03
N GLN A 282 -1.92 -15.43 17.29
CA GLN A 282 -1.54 -16.20 16.10
C GLN A 282 -0.18 -16.92 16.25
N GLU A 283 0.19 -17.33 17.46
CA GLU A 283 1.48 -17.97 17.77
C GLU A 283 1.73 -19.26 16.98
N HIS A 284 0.68 -19.94 16.51
CA HIS A 284 0.78 -21.13 15.68
C HIS A 284 1.51 -20.86 14.36
N ARG A 285 1.53 -19.61 13.87
CA ARG A 285 2.24 -19.24 12.63
C ARG A 285 3.75 -19.41 12.70
N LYS A 286 4.34 -19.50 13.89
CA LYS A 286 5.78 -19.80 14.07
C LYS A 286 6.23 -21.05 13.32
N GLU A 287 5.31 -21.99 13.13
CA GLU A 287 5.57 -23.26 12.45
C GLU A 287 5.56 -23.17 10.91
N LEU A 288 5.08 -22.08 10.34
CA LEU A 288 5.03 -21.88 8.88
C LEU A 288 6.41 -21.56 8.31
N TYR A 289 6.62 -21.87 7.03
CA TYR A 289 7.92 -21.77 6.37
C TYR A 289 8.53 -20.37 6.48
N PHE A 290 7.79 -19.30 6.14
CA PHE A 290 8.31 -17.93 6.21
C PHE A 290 8.74 -17.57 7.64
N HIS A 291 7.91 -17.89 8.64
CA HIS A 291 8.17 -17.54 10.04
C HIS A 291 9.40 -18.26 10.59
N LYS A 292 9.57 -19.54 10.27
CA LYS A 292 10.78 -20.30 10.61
C LYS A 292 12.04 -19.64 10.04
N ARG A 293 12.01 -19.26 8.76
CA ARG A 293 13.12 -18.56 8.09
C ARG A 293 13.46 -17.22 8.75
N LEU A 294 12.47 -16.51 9.26
CA LEU A 294 12.70 -15.26 9.99
C LEU A 294 13.29 -15.53 11.38
N LEU A 295 12.75 -16.50 12.10
CA LEU A 295 13.18 -16.83 13.46
C LEU A 295 14.58 -17.47 13.52
N ASP A 296 14.99 -18.25 12.54
CA ASP A 296 16.34 -18.80 12.45
C ASP A 296 17.40 -17.76 12.02
N GLY A 297 16.97 -16.57 11.58
CA GLY A 297 17.85 -15.46 11.18
C GLY A 297 18.35 -15.53 9.76
N SER A 298 17.78 -16.37 8.90
CA SER A 298 18.14 -16.48 7.50
C SER A 298 17.57 -15.36 6.61
N LEU A 299 16.69 -14.51 7.15
CA LEU A 299 16.11 -13.37 6.42
C LEU A 299 16.75 -12.04 6.87
N PRO A 300 17.06 -11.13 5.94
CA PRO A 300 17.65 -9.84 6.28
C PRO A 300 16.66 -8.94 7.02
N LEU A 301 17.17 -7.95 7.77
CA LEU A 301 16.38 -6.81 8.19
C LEU A 301 16.04 -5.97 6.96
N CYS A 302 14.81 -5.49 6.87
CA CYS A 302 14.36 -4.76 5.70
C CYS A 302 13.25 -3.76 6.02
N ILE A 303 13.04 -2.85 5.08
CA ILE A 303 11.91 -1.93 4.98
C ILE A 303 11.24 -2.16 3.63
N GLY A 304 9.93 -2.09 3.59
CA GLY A 304 9.22 -2.28 2.33
C GLY A 304 7.79 -1.77 2.36
N GLY A 305 7.13 -1.84 1.21
CA GLY A 305 5.76 -1.38 1.05
C GLY A 305 5.22 -1.67 -0.33
N GLY A 306 3.95 -1.32 -0.52
CA GLY A 306 3.26 -1.35 -1.79
C GLY A 306 2.72 0.03 -2.14
N ILE A 307 2.87 0.46 -3.38
CA ILE A 307 2.33 1.72 -3.88
C ILE A 307 1.30 1.37 -4.96
N GLY A 308 0.04 1.76 -4.75
CA GLY A 308 -1.05 1.46 -5.67
C GLY A 308 -0.86 2.11 -7.04
N GLN A 309 -0.64 1.30 -8.09
CA GLN A 309 -0.40 1.80 -9.45
C GLN A 309 -1.65 2.50 -10.01
N SER A 310 -2.79 1.82 -9.97
CA SER A 310 -4.05 2.36 -10.49
C SER A 310 -4.54 3.55 -9.68
N ARG A 311 -4.40 3.54 -8.35
CA ARG A 311 -4.74 4.69 -7.49
C ARG A 311 -3.89 5.91 -7.80
N LEU A 312 -2.58 5.74 -8.00
CA LEU A 312 -1.68 6.82 -8.36
C LEU A 312 -2.01 7.41 -9.75
N CYS A 313 -2.29 6.55 -10.73
CA CYS A 313 -2.75 6.98 -12.05
C CYS A 313 -4.08 7.73 -11.98
N MET A 314 -5.05 7.22 -11.20
CA MET A 314 -6.34 7.85 -10.98
C MET A 314 -6.19 9.27 -10.43
N LEU A 315 -5.37 9.43 -9.41
CA LEU A 315 -5.09 10.72 -8.77
C LEU A 315 -4.47 11.71 -9.74
N TYR A 316 -3.39 11.33 -10.46
CA TYR A 316 -2.70 12.24 -11.38
C TYR A 316 -3.52 12.59 -12.62
N LEU A 317 -4.29 11.65 -13.15
CA LEU A 317 -5.13 11.90 -14.33
C LEU A 317 -6.50 12.51 -13.93
N GLN A 318 -6.66 12.83 -12.66
CA GLN A 318 -7.87 13.45 -12.08
C GLN A 318 -9.15 12.71 -12.47
N LYS A 319 -9.13 11.37 -12.32
CA LYS A 319 -10.26 10.50 -12.54
C LYS A 319 -11.05 10.28 -11.25
N ALA A 320 -12.35 10.07 -11.39
CA ALA A 320 -13.27 9.94 -10.27
C ALA A 320 -13.54 8.48 -9.85
N HIS A 321 -13.14 7.52 -10.67
CA HIS A 321 -13.34 6.10 -10.41
C HIS A 321 -12.15 5.28 -10.90
N ILE A 322 -11.70 4.32 -10.08
CA ILE A 322 -10.56 3.45 -10.44
C ILE A 322 -10.80 2.64 -11.72
N GLY A 323 -12.05 2.36 -12.05
CA GLY A 323 -12.45 1.72 -13.31
C GLY A 323 -12.24 2.57 -14.57
N GLU A 324 -11.94 3.87 -14.44
CA GLU A 324 -11.50 4.70 -15.57
C GLU A 324 -10.01 4.50 -15.89
N ILE A 325 -9.28 3.80 -15.00
CA ILE A 325 -7.83 3.51 -15.10
C ILE A 325 -7.57 2.03 -15.31
N GLN A 326 -8.42 1.17 -14.78
CA GLN A 326 -8.17 -0.25 -14.61
C GLN A 326 -9.35 -1.07 -15.13
N ALA A 327 -9.09 -1.96 -16.09
CA ALA A 327 -10.10 -2.93 -16.52
C ALA A 327 -10.39 -3.95 -15.40
N SER A 328 -11.64 -4.11 -15.04
CA SER A 328 -12.10 -5.02 -14.01
C SER A 328 -13.55 -5.44 -14.23
N ILE A 329 -14.11 -6.20 -13.29
CA ILE A 329 -15.52 -6.59 -13.29
C ILE A 329 -16.29 -5.65 -12.36
N TRP A 330 -17.33 -5.03 -12.87
CA TRP A 330 -18.16 -4.07 -12.15
C TRP A 330 -19.64 -4.50 -12.22
N PRO A 331 -20.41 -4.31 -11.13
CA PRO A 331 -21.86 -4.50 -11.19
C PRO A 331 -22.51 -3.62 -12.27
N GLU A 332 -23.50 -4.15 -12.98
CA GLU A 332 -24.20 -3.40 -14.04
C GLU A 332 -24.82 -2.09 -13.56
N GLU A 333 -25.34 -2.08 -12.33
CA GLU A 333 -25.89 -0.86 -11.72
C GLU A 333 -24.80 0.20 -11.55
N MET A 334 -23.62 -0.19 -11.04
CA MET A 334 -22.45 0.69 -10.89
C MET A 334 -22.00 1.24 -12.25
N ARG A 335 -21.93 0.40 -13.29
CA ARG A 335 -21.58 0.84 -14.66
C ARG A 335 -22.55 1.90 -15.16
N ARG A 336 -23.86 1.70 -14.95
CA ARG A 336 -24.90 2.63 -15.36
C ARG A 336 -24.76 3.96 -14.62
N GLU A 337 -24.65 3.94 -13.28
CA GLU A 337 -24.51 5.14 -12.47
C GLU A 337 -23.22 5.91 -12.84
N CYS A 338 -22.10 5.23 -13.03
CA CYS A 338 -20.86 5.85 -13.46
C CYS A 338 -21.01 6.55 -14.81
N ALA A 339 -21.63 5.88 -15.80
CA ALA A 339 -21.88 6.47 -17.12
C ALA A 339 -22.78 7.72 -17.03
N GLU A 340 -23.86 7.68 -16.24
CA GLU A 340 -24.74 8.84 -16.01
C GLU A 340 -24.00 10.02 -15.36
N TRP A 341 -22.97 9.76 -14.58
CA TRP A 341 -22.15 10.79 -13.88
C TRP A 341 -20.90 11.20 -14.66
N GLY A 342 -20.73 10.68 -15.89
CA GLY A 342 -19.63 11.04 -16.78
C GLY A 342 -18.32 10.29 -16.50
N MET A 343 -18.36 9.19 -15.74
CA MET A 343 -17.24 8.28 -15.51
C MET A 343 -17.31 7.12 -16.50
N GLN A 344 -16.33 7.04 -17.39
CA GLN A 344 -16.25 5.97 -18.39
C GLN A 344 -15.37 4.83 -17.87
N LEU A 345 -15.98 3.74 -17.40
CA LEU A 345 -15.25 2.54 -16.97
C LEU A 345 -14.74 1.74 -18.16
N ILE A 346 -13.47 1.31 -18.12
CA ILE A 346 -12.79 0.49 -19.15
C ILE A 346 -12.85 -0.99 -18.84
#